data_e93cbdc2877cc033b90896d89ef5dad0
#
_entry.id   e93cbdc2877cc033b90896d89ef5dad0
#
_cell.length_a   1.000
_cell.length_b   1.000
_cell.length_c   1.000
_cell.angle_alpha   90.00
_cell.angle_beta   90.00
_cell.angle_gamma   90.00
#
_symmetry.space_group_name_H-M   'P 1'
#
loop_
_entity.id
_entity.type
_entity.pdbx_description
1 polymer ?
#
loop_
_entity_poly.entity_id
_entity_poly.type
_entity_poly.pdbx_seq_one_letter_code
_entity_poly.pdbx_strand_id
1 'polypeptide(L)'
;HPYVRQKLAQFAVEAECLRLSRYRSLTSQLKGKIPGPESSFGKLFATELNLRVAMFADELLGPYGILDKGSLGAIEGGRWSARTLAARGLTIAAGSSEIQHNIIGERVLKLPKG
;
A
#
# COMPACT_ATOMS: atom_id res chain seq x y z
N HIS A 1 8.31 6.77 21.52
CA HIS A 1 8.81 5.41 21.72
C HIS A 1 9.71 5.01 20.55
N PRO A 2 10.89 4.42 20.77
CA PRO A 2 11.85 4.10 19.70
C PRO A 2 11.28 3.22 18.59
N TYR A 3 10.51 2.21 18.93
CA TYR A 3 9.82 1.32 17.97
C TYR A 3 8.89 2.08 17.05
N VAL A 4 8.05 2.94 17.60
CA VAL A 4 7.11 3.76 16.81
C VAL A 4 7.87 4.67 15.85
N ARG A 5 8.91 5.34 16.34
CA ARG A 5 9.77 6.21 15.51
C ARG A 5 10.39 5.43 14.36
N GLN A 6 10.92 4.24 14.62
CA GLN A 6 11.54 3.40 13.59
C GLN A 6 10.53 2.97 12.52
N LYS A 7 9.32 2.56 12.93
CA LYS A 7 8.25 2.19 12.00
C LYS A 7 7.81 3.38 11.14
N LEU A 8 7.62 4.55 11.73
CA LEU A 8 7.26 5.75 10.99
C LEU A 8 8.36 6.17 10.01
N ALA A 9 9.62 6.09 10.39
CA ALA A 9 10.74 6.37 9.50
C ALA A 9 10.77 5.39 8.32
N GLN A 10 10.55 4.10 8.56
CA GLN A 10 10.46 3.09 7.51
C GLN A 10 9.32 3.40 6.52
N PHE A 11 8.12 3.71 7.01
CA PHE A 11 7.00 4.09 6.15
C PHE A 11 7.26 5.37 5.37
N ALA A 12 7.94 6.35 5.96
CA ALA A 12 8.32 7.59 5.26
C ALA A 12 9.28 7.30 4.10
N VAL A 13 10.29 6.45 4.30
CA VAL A 13 11.22 6.03 3.25
C VAL A 13 10.46 5.31 2.12
N GLU A 14 9.61 4.36 2.46
CA GLU A 14 8.83 3.60 1.47
C GLU A 14 7.86 4.50 0.69
N ALA A 15 7.21 5.46 1.35
CA ALA A 15 6.33 6.43 0.71
C ALA A 15 7.11 7.32 -0.27
N GLU A 16 8.32 7.74 0.09
CA GLU A 16 9.19 8.52 -0.78
C GLU A 16 9.66 7.70 -2.00
N CYS A 17 10.04 6.46 -1.80
CA CYS A 17 10.37 5.54 -2.90
C CYS A 17 9.20 5.39 -3.88
N LEU A 18 7.98 5.25 -3.36
CA LEU A 18 6.76 5.18 -4.17
C LEU A 18 6.53 6.48 -4.95
N ARG A 19 6.71 7.62 -4.30
CA ARG A 19 6.57 8.95 -4.93
C ARG A 19 7.54 9.11 -6.10
N LEU A 20 8.81 8.80 -5.90
CA LEU A 20 9.84 8.88 -6.93
C LEU A 20 9.59 7.90 -8.08
N SER A 21 9.14 6.68 -7.78
CA SER A 21 8.76 5.70 -8.80
C SER A 21 7.60 6.18 -9.67
N ARG A 22 6.62 6.87 -9.08
CA ARG A 22 5.50 7.48 -9.82
C ARG A 22 5.97 8.61 -10.73
N TYR A 23 6.88 9.47 -10.29
CA TYR A 23 7.46 10.51 -11.13
C TYR A 23 8.25 9.92 -12.30
N ARG A 24 9.01 8.86 -12.07
CA ARG A 24 9.72 8.13 -13.14
C ARG A 24 8.75 7.59 -14.19
N SER A 25 7.65 6.98 -13.75
CA SER A 25 6.60 6.46 -14.64
C SER A 25 5.94 7.59 -15.44
N LEU A 26 5.58 8.69 -14.78
CA LEU A 26 4.99 9.86 -15.43
C LEU A 26 5.94 10.45 -16.47
N THR A 27 7.21 10.62 -16.14
CA THR A 27 8.23 11.13 -17.08
C THR A 27 8.35 10.23 -18.30
N SER A 28 8.29 8.90 -18.12
CA SER A 28 8.29 7.93 -19.21
C SER A 28 7.09 8.11 -20.15
N GLN A 29 5.90 8.29 -19.57
CA GLN A 29 4.67 8.52 -20.34
C GLN A 29 4.70 9.86 -21.10
N LEU A 30 5.21 10.92 -20.48
CA LEU A 30 5.37 12.23 -21.14
C LEU A 30 6.34 12.17 -22.31
N LYS A 31 7.26 11.21 -22.32
CA LYS A 31 8.15 10.92 -23.47
C LYS A 31 7.52 9.99 -24.52
N GLY A 32 6.21 9.76 -24.44
CA GLY A 32 5.47 8.94 -25.40
C GLY A 32 5.58 7.43 -25.19
N LYS A 33 6.15 6.96 -24.08
CA LYS A 33 6.21 5.52 -23.78
C LYS A 33 4.87 5.04 -23.22
N ILE A 34 4.38 3.92 -23.74
CA ILE A 34 3.17 3.27 -23.22
C ILE A 34 3.52 2.63 -21.87
N PRO A 35 2.65 2.78 -20.84
CA PRO A 35 2.87 2.10 -19.56
C PRO A 35 3.02 0.59 -19.73
N GLY A 36 4.12 0.05 -19.24
CA GLY A 36 4.42 -1.36 -19.32
C GLY A 36 3.99 -2.14 -18.08
N PRO A 37 4.34 -3.43 -17.99
CA PRO A 37 4.00 -4.29 -16.86
C PRO A 37 4.63 -3.83 -15.53
N GLU A 38 5.63 -2.97 -15.56
CA GLU A 38 6.22 -2.32 -14.37
C GLU A 38 5.23 -1.44 -13.60
N SER A 39 4.09 -1.05 -14.21
CA SER A 39 2.99 -0.38 -13.51
C SER A 39 2.39 -1.25 -12.40
N SER A 40 2.46 -2.58 -12.53
CA SER A 40 2.05 -3.55 -11.51
C SER A 40 2.85 -3.43 -10.23
N PHE A 41 4.13 -3.08 -10.30
CA PHE A 41 4.96 -2.80 -9.13
C PHE A 41 4.41 -1.61 -8.33
N GLY A 42 4.03 -0.54 -9.01
CA GLY A 42 3.46 0.65 -8.35
C GLY A 42 2.16 0.34 -7.61
N LYS A 43 1.27 -0.42 -8.24
CA LYS A 43 0.00 -0.84 -7.61
C LYS A 43 0.26 -1.73 -6.40
N LEU A 44 1.05 -2.78 -6.56
CA LEU A 44 1.39 -3.73 -5.51
C LEU A 44 2.02 -3.00 -4.31
N PHE A 45 3.07 -2.23 -4.55
CA PHE A 45 3.79 -1.51 -3.49
C PHE A 45 2.90 -0.52 -2.74
N ALA A 46 2.08 0.27 -3.47
CA ALA A 46 1.20 1.26 -2.88
C ALA A 46 0.10 0.63 -2.00
N THR A 47 -0.54 -0.45 -2.46
CA THR A 47 -1.62 -1.10 -1.71
C THR A 47 -1.10 -1.85 -0.49
N GLU A 48 0.02 -2.52 -0.60
CA GLU A 48 0.68 -3.22 0.52
C GLU A 48 1.20 -2.23 1.58
N LEU A 49 1.81 -1.11 1.15
CA LEU A 49 2.24 -0.06 2.07
C LEU A 49 1.05 0.55 2.81
N ASN A 50 -0.03 0.88 2.09
CA ASN A 50 -1.24 1.43 2.68
C ASN A 50 -1.86 0.49 3.72
N LEU A 51 -1.91 -0.82 3.44
CA LEU A 51 -2.39 -1.81 4.39
C LEU A 51 -1.50 -1.87 5.65
N ARG A 52 -0.18 -1.92 5.48
CA ARG A 52 0.76 -1.96 6.62
C ARG A 52 0.68 -0.71 7.49
N VAL A 53 0.51 0.47 6.89
CA VAL A 53 0.32 1.72 7.64
C VAL A 53 -0.99 1.70 8.42
N ALA A 54 -2.09 1.24 7.82
CA ALA A 54 -3.37 1.14 8.50
C ALA A 54 -3.32 0.14 9.68
N MET A 55 -2.77 -1.04 9.46
CA MET A 55 -2.59 -2.04 10.52
C MET A 55 -1.70 -1.56 11.67
N PHE A 56 -0.65 -0.81 11.35
CA PHE A 56 0.21 -0.22 12.37
C PHE A 56 -0.51 0.86 13.19
N ALA A 57 -1.39 1.63 12.57
CA ALA A 57 -2.23 2.57 13.30
C ALA A 57 -3.18 1.84 14.27
N ASP A 58 -3.81 0.75 13.84
CA ASP A 58 -4.65 -0.08 14.72
C ASP A 58 -3.84 -0.69 15.87
N GLU A 59 -2.61 -1.14 15.61
CA GLU A 59 -1.68 -1.63 16.65
C GLU A 59 -1.42 -0.55 17.71
N LEU A 60 -1.18 0.70 17.29
CA LEU A 60 -0.95 1.82 18.21
C LEU A 60 -2.19 2.20 19.01
N LEU A 61 -3.36 2.06 18.44
CA LEU A 61 -4.63 2.33 19.10
C LEU A 61 -5.04 1.22 20.08
N GLY A 62 -4.42 0.04 19.97
CA GLY A 62 -4.73 -1.11 20.80
C GLY A 62 -6.22 -1.48 20.75
N PRO A 63 -6.91 -1.65 21.89
CA PRO A 63 -8.34 -2.03 21.91
C PRO A 63 -9.26 -1.01 21.22
N TYR A 64 -8.84 0.25 21.10
CA TYR A 64 -9.63 1.29 20.44
C TYR A 64 -9.56 1.23 18.91
N GLY A 65 -8.59 0.50 18.34
CA GLY A 65 -8.41 0.36 16.90
C GLY A 65 -9.56 -0.37 16.19
N ILE A 66 -10.32 -1.20 16.94
CA ILE A 66 -11.47 -1.94 16.39
C ILE A 66 -12.79 -1.16 16.46
N LEU A 67 -12.81 -0.02 17.13
CA LEU A 67 -14.03 0.76 17.29
C LEU A 67 -14.42 1.45 15.99
N ASP A 68 -15.65 1.18 15.56
CA ASP A 68 -16.21 1.73 14.33
C ASP A 68 -16.86 3.10 14.56
N LYS A 69 -17.27 3.73 13.47
CA LYS A 69 -17.96 5.02 13.46
C LYS A 69 -19.22 4.97 14.36
N GLY A 70 -19.31 5.94 15.26
CA GLY A 70 -20.40 6.05 16.20
C GLY A 70 -20.23 5.27 17.49
N SER A 71 -19.19 4.46 17.63
CA SER A 71 -18.87 3.78 18.89
C SER A 71 -18.38 4.77 19.95
N LEU A 72 -18.83 4.61 21.19
CA LEU A 72 -18.33 5.40 22.31
C LEU A 72 -16.83 5.15 22.50
N GLY A 73 -16.04 6.21 22.53
CA GLY A 73 -14.58 6.13 22.68
C GLY A 73 -13.81 5.88 21.37
N ALA A 74 -14.50 5.86 20.22
CA ALA A 74 -13.83 5.74 18.91
C ALA A 74 -12.90 6.93 18.66
N ILE A 75 -11.61 6.66 18.52
CA ILE A 75 -10.59 7.67 18.23
C ILE A 75 -10.74 8.12 16.78
N GLU A 76 -10.70 9.44 16.55
CA GLU A 76 -10.95 10.04 15.21
C GLU A 76 -12.22 9.51 14.54
N GLY A 77 -13.26 9.21 15.33
CA GLY A 77 -14.54 8.73 14.82
C GLY A 77 -14.49 7.36 14.14
N GLY A 78 -13.58 6.48 14.53
CA GLY A 78 -13.42 5.14 13.94
C GLY A 78 -12.74 5.12 12.56
N ARG A 79 -12.06 6.21 12.22
CA ARG A 79 -11.40 6.39 10.91
C ARG A 79 -10.41 5.27 10.60
N TRP A 80 -9.63 4.83 11.57
CA TRP A 80 -8.55 3.86 11.34
C TRP A 80 -9.09 2.45 11.14
N SER A 81 -10.08 2.02 11.91
CA SER A 81 -10.80 0.76 11.68
C SER A 81 -11.36 0.70 10.25
N ALA A 82 -12.10 1.72 9.83
CA ALA A 82 -12.64 1.80 8.48
C ALA A 82 -11.54 1.79 7.40
N ARG A 83 -10.40 2.46 7.66
CA ARG A 83 -9.26 2.49 6.74
C ARG A 83 -8.59 1.13 6.58
N THR A 84 -8.45 0.38 7.66
CA THR A 84 -7.88 -0.97 7.63
C THR A 84 -8.75 -1.93 6.82
N LEU A 85 -10.07 -1.89 7.01
CA LEU A 85 -11.00 -2.68 6.22
C LEU A 85 -10.93 -2.32 4.72
N ALA A 86 -10.96 -1.03 4.40
CA ALA A 86 -10.86 -0.56 3.02
C ALA A 86 -9.50 -0.93 2.38
N ALA A 87 -8.40 -0.86 3.13
CA ALA A 87 -7.07 -1.18 2.64
C ALA A 87 -6.94 -2.64 2.19
N ARG A 88 -7.61 -3.57 2.85
CA ARG A 88 -7.66 -4.98 2.41
C ARG A 88 -8.35 -5.13 1.06
N GLY A 89 -9.45 -4.43 0.84
CA GLY A 89 -10.13 -4.41 -0.47
C GLY A 89 -9.22 -3.89 -1.60
N LEU A 90 -8.37 -2.91 -1.30
CA LEU A 90 -7.42 -2.36 -2.30
C LEU A 90 -6.33 -3.35 -2.70
N THR A 91 -5.95 -4.31 -1.86
CA THR A 91 -5.00 -5.37 -2.24
C THR A 91 -5.60 -6.41 -3.18
N ILE A 92 -6.93 -6.44 -3.29
CA ILE A 92 -7.69 -7.36 -4.16
C ILE A 92 -8.14 -6.66 -5.44
N ALA A 93 -8.61 -5.41 -5.35
CA ALA A 93 -9.15 -4.64 -6.46
C ALA A 93 -8.13 -4.42 -7.59
N ALA A 94 -8.60 -4.42 -8.83
CA ALA A 94 -7.78 -4.22 -10.04
C ALA A 94 -6.60 -5.21 -10.17
N GLY A 95 -6.81 -6.45 -9.76
CA GLY A 95 -5.82 -7.51 -9.68
C GLY A 95 -5.22 -7.64 -8.28
N SER A 96 -5.36 -8.84 -7.71
CA SER A 96 -4.85 -9.12 -6.36
C SER A 96 -3.32 -8.99 -6.29
N SER A 97 -2.78 -8.95 -5.07
CA SER A 97 -1.33 -8.92 -4.86
C SER A 97 -0.65 -10.11 -5.54
N GLU A 98 -1.24 -11.29 -5.50
CA GLU A 98 -0.75 -12.51 -6.16
C GLU A 98 -0.70 -12.34 -7.69
N ILE A 99 -1.75 -11.79 -8.30
CA ILE A 99 -1.79 -11.48 -9.74
C ILE A 99 -0.71 -10.44 -10.10
N GLN A 100 -0.50 -9.43 -9.27
CA GLN A 100 0.55 -8.43 -9.51
C GLN A 100 1.95 -9.06 -9.43
N HIS A 101 2.19 -9.97 -8.48
CA HIS A 101 3.43 -10.73 -8.40
C HIS A 101 3.66 -11.59 -9.66
N ASN A 102 2.62 -12.27 -10.16
CA ASN A 102 2.71 -13.05 -11.38
C ASN A 102 3.06 -12.17 -12.59
N ILE A 103 2.41 -11.03 -12.75
CA ILE A 103 2.71 -10.08 -13.83
C ILE A 103 4.17 -9.61 -13.75
N ILE A 104 4.65 -9.25 -12.57
CA ILE A 104 6.04 -8.84 -12.36
C ILE A 104 7.00 -10.00 -12.69
N GLY A 105 6.74 -11.18 -12.15
CA GLY A 105 7.56 -12.36 -12.39
C GLY A 105 7.65 -12.71 -13.87
N GLU A 106 6.51 -12.86 -14.53
CA GLU A 106 6.45 -13.33 -15.91
C GLU A 106 6.84 -12.24 -16.93
N ARG A 107 6.34 -11.03 -16.77
CA ARG A 107 6.46 -9.98 -17.80
C ARG A 107 7.63 -9.03 -17.59
N VAL A 108 8.00 -8.74 -16.33
CA VAL A 108 9.13 -7.86 -16.01
C VAL A 108 10.42 -8.68 -15.88
N LEU A 109 10.41 -9.72 -15.04
CA LEU A 109 11.58 -10.55 -14.75
C LEU A 109 11.80 -11.69 -15.75
N LYS A 110 10.82 -11.94 -16.63
CA LYS A 110 10.87 -13.03 -17.65
C LYS A 110 11.03 -14.43 -17.05
N LEU A 111 10.52 -14.65 -15.86
CA LEU A 111 10.51 -15.98 -15.23
C LEU A 111 9.53 -16.91 -15.95
N PRO A 112 9.77 -18.22 -15.96
CA PRO A 112 8.84 -19.19 -16.53
C PRO A 112 7.51 -19.16 -15.78
N LYS A 113 6.43 -19.41 -16.50
CA LYS A 113 5.10 -19.60 -15.88
C LYS A 113 5.12 -20.85 -15.02
N GLY A 114 4.60 -20.73 -13.83
CA GLY A 114 4.36 -21.87 -12.95
C GLY A 114 3.16 -22.71 -13.37
#